data_211b727b5038eb4b5a6db50f4efab67e
#
_entry.id   211b727b5038eb4b5a6db50f4efab67e
#
_cell.length_a   1.000
_cell.length_b   1.000
_cell.length_c   1.000
_cell.angle_alpha   90.00
_cell.angle_beta   90.00
_cell.angle_gamma   90.00
#
_symmetry.space_group_name_H-M   'P 1'
#
loop_
_entity.id
_entity.type
_entity.pdbx_description
1 polymer ?
#
loop_
_entity_poly.entity_id
_entity_poly.type
_entity_poly.pdbx_seq_one_letter_code
_entity_poly.pdbx_strand_id
1 'polypeptide(L)'
;RINPTGKKALQAQLREGSFEKVIQFAEEQEACGAKVLDINMGMSGIDEKASMLRALEEVIGVTNLPLSLDSSYVEVLEAALRNYPGRALVNSVSLETEKFEKLLPIVAKYGAMFILLPLSDAGLPKDIEEKKEIIHKIYDRALSLGMCKEDIVVDGLVATVGANPKAALE
;
A
#
# COMPACT_ATOMS: atom_id res chain seq x y z
N ARG A 1 -3.70 6.64 8.41
CA ARG A 1 -3.48 6.71 6.96
C ARG A 1 -3.23 8.14 6.53
N ILE A 2 -2.07 8.40 5.93
CA ILE A 2 -1.68 9.68 5.34
C ILE A 2 -1.98 9.60 3.85
N ASN A 3 -3.10 10.17 3.42
CA ASN A 3 -3.59 10.08 2.04
C ASN A 3 -4.33 11.36 1.68
N PRO A 4 -4.02 12.01 0.53
CA PRO A 4 -4.66 13.26 0.10
C PRO A 4 -6.11 13.09 -0.37
N THR A 5 -6.58 11.86 -0.66
CA THR A 5 -7.94 11.62 -1.13
C THR A 5 -8.98 12.17 -0.14
N GLY A 6 -9.83 13.08 -0.61
CA GLY A 6 -10.87 13.72 0.19
C GLY A 6 -10.39 14.79 1.18
N LYS A 7 -9.08 15.04 1.30
CA LYS A 7 -8.49 15.99 2.26
C LYS A 7 -7.98 17.25 1.55
N LYS A 8 -8.87 18.19 1.27
CA LYS A 8 -8.56 19.42 0.50
C LYS A 8 -7.37 20.22 1.06
N ALA A 9 -7.23 20.33 2.38
CA ALA A 9 -6.14 21.07 3.01
C ALA A 9 -4.76 20.37 2.81
N LEU A 10 -4.70 19.04 2.86
CA LEU A 10 -3.50 18.29 2.54
C LEU A 10 -3.16 18.42 1.05
N GLN A 11 -4.16 18.31 0.17
CA GLN A 11 -3.95 18.48 -1.27
C GLN A 11 -3.39 19.86 -1.63
N ALA A 12 -3.87 20.92 -0.98
CA ALA A 12 -3.38 22.29 -1.20
C ALA A 12 -1.89 22.40 -0.81
N GLN A 13 -1.52 21.93 0.38
CA GLN A 13 -0.13 21.96 0.84
C GLN A 13 0.80 21.13 -0.06
N LEU A 14 0.40 19.93 -0.47
CA LEU A 14 1.23 19.12 -1.38
C LEU A 14 1.47 19.81 -2.74
N ARG A 15 0.48 20.54 -3.27
CA ARG A 15 0.68 21.35 -4.50
C ARG A 15 1.65 22.52 -4.31
N GLU A 16 1.72 23.07 -3.10
CA GLU A 16 2.66 24.13 -2.72
C GLU A 16 4.04 23.58 -2.31
N GLY A 17 4.21 22.25 -2.31
CA GLY A 17 5.44 21.58 -1.89
C GLY A 17 5.65 21.56 -0.36
N SER A 18 4.59 21.83 0.44
CA SER A 18 4.64 21.74 1.89
C SER A 18 4.18 20.38 2.38
N PHE A 19 4.91 19.82 3.35
CA PHE A 19 4.64 18.52 3.99
C PHE A 19 4.27 18.64 5.47
N GLU A 20 3.99 19.85 5.97
CA GLU A 20 3.63 20.07 7.38
C GLU A 20 2.46 19.23 7.85
N LYS A 21 1.39 19.07 7.01
CA LYS A 21 0.26 18.20 7.35
C LYS A 21 0.59 16.72 7.28
N VAL A 22 1.56 16.32 6.48
CA VAL A 22 2.07 14.93 6.46
C VAL A 22 2.72 14.62 7.80
N ILE A 23 3.59 15.51 8.28
CA ILE A 23 4.25 15.42 9.59
C ILE A 23 3.21 15.41 10.71
N GLN A 24 2.30 16.39 10.72
CA GLN A 24 1.23 16.48 11.72
C GLN A 24 0.42 15.18 11.80
N PHE A 25 0.01 14.62 10.66
CA PHE A 25 -0.76 13.37 10.64
C PHE A 25 0.06 12.15 11.11
N ALA A 26 1.37 12.13 10.87
CA ALA A 26 2.22 11.06 11.39
C ALA A 26 2.26 11.09 12.91
N GLU A 27 2.54 12.25 13.50
CA GLU A 27 2.60 12.46 14.96
C GLU A 27 1.25 12.20 15.63
N GLU A 28 0.15 12.71 15.08
CA GLU A 28 -1.21 12.50 15.61
C GLU A 28 -1.60 11.02 15.62
N GLN A 29 -1.32 10.28 14.53
CA GLN A 29 -1.64 8.87 14.45
C GLN A 29 -0.79 8.03 15.41
N GLU A 30 0.50 8.35 15.57
CA GLU A 30 1.36 7.70 16.55
C GLU A 30 0.86 7.97 17.97
N ALA A 31 0.53 9.22 18.32
CA ALA A 31 -0.04 9.59 19.61
C ALA A 31 -1.38 8.88 19.90
N CYS A 32 -2.17 8.61 18.86
CA CYS A 32 -3.40 7.82 18.95
C CYS A 32 -3.17 6.29 19.02
N GLY A 33 -1.91 5.84 19.03
CA GLY A 33 -1.56 4.43 19.20
C GLY A 33 -1.51 3.61 17.92
N ALA A 34 -1.38 4.24 16.75
CA ALA A 34 -1.11 3.54 15.49
C ALA A 34 0.13 2.66 15.62
N LYS A 35 0.13 1.52 14.93
CA LYS A 35 1.27 0.58 14.91
C LYS A 35 2.01 0.58 13.58
N VAL A 36 1.35 1.03 12.53
CA VAL A 36 1.89 1.20 11.18
C VAL A 36 1.28 2.48 10.61
N LEU A 37 2.07 3.27 9.90
CA LEU A 37 1.58 4.42 9.14
C LEU A 37 1.51 4.09 7.66
N ASP A 38 0.33 4.23 7.07
CA ASP A 38 0.12 4.05 5.64
C ASP A 38 0.25 5.39 4.93
N ILE A 39 1.16 5.46 3.94
CA ILE A 39 1.50 6.67 3.20
C ILE A 39 1.12 6.49 1.73
N ASN A 40 0.23 7.36 1.27
CA ASN A 40 -0.17 7.48 -0.13
C ASN A 40 -0.06 8.95 -0.56
N MET A 41 0.60 9.21 -1.69
CA MET A 41 0.77 10.56 -2.25
C MET A 41 0.06 10.72 -3.61
N GLY A 42 -0.78 9.74 -3.98
CA GLY A 42 -1.50 9.73 -5.26
C GLY A 42 -2.57 10.83 -5.32
N MET A 43 -2.32 11.84 -6.14
CA MET A 43 -3.29 12.88 -6.50
C MET A 43 -2.90 13.55 -7.81
N SER A 44 -3.88 14.11 -8.50
CA SER A 44 -3.62 14.86 -9.75
C SER A 44 -2.88 16.18 -9.49
N GLY A 45 -1.97 16.50 -10.41
CA GLY A 45 -1.28 17.79 -10.41
C GLY A 45 0.00 17.86 -9.58
N ILE A 46 0.53 16.71 -9.15
CA ILE A 46 1.85 16.60 -8.53
C ILE A 46 2.63 15.43 -9.11
N ASP A 47 3.94 15.44 -8.94
CA ASP A 47 4.79 14.26 -9.16
C ASP A 47 4.66 13.33 -7.93
N GLU A 48 3.93 12.22 -8.10
CA GLU A 48 3.68 11.27 -7.01
C GLU A 48 4.97 10.65 -6.49
N LYS A 49 5.93 10.33 -7.38
CA LYS A 49 7.20 9.72 -6.99
C LYS A 49 8.04 10.67 -6.14
N ALA A 50 8.22 11.90 -6.59
CA ALA A 50 8.93 12.91 -5.83
C ALA A 50 8.26 13.19 -4.48
N SER A 51 6.92 13.28 -4.47
CA SER A 51 6.12 13.51 -3.26
C SER A 51 6.20 12.34 -2.29
N MET A 52 6.19 11.09 -2.77
CA MET A 52 6.35 9.89 -1.95
C MET A 52 7.73 9.88 -1.26
N LEU A 53 8.81 10.14 -2.00
CA LEU A 53 10.15 10.17 -1.44
C LEU A 53 10.30 11.27 -0.38
N ARG A 54 9.76 12.46 -0.65
CA ARG A 54 9.77 13.56 0.32
C ARG A 54 8.93 13.24 1.56
N ALA A 55 7.73 12.66 1.38
CA ALA A 55 6.89 12.23 2.52
C ALA A 55 7.62 11.20 3.40
N LEU A 56 8.34 10.25 2.79
CA LEU A 56 9.16 9.28 3.54
C LEU A 56 10.22 9.97 4.40
N GLU A 57 11.00 10.90 3.82
CA GLU A 57 12.02 11.65 4.56
C GLU A 57 11.42 12.38 5.77
N GLU A 58 10.30 13.09 5.57
CA GLU A 58 9.64 13.85 6.64
C GLU A 58 9.07 12.94 7.73
N VAL A 59 8.42 11.84 7.34
CA VAL A 59 7.79 10.92 8.32
C VAL A 59 8.85 10.16 9.12
N ILE A 60 9.91 9.67 8.48
CA ILE A 60 11.03 9.00 9.19
C ILE A 60 11.72 9.95 10.19
N GLY A 61 11.71 11.24 9.90
CA GLY A 61 12.29 12.26 10.80
C GLY A 61 11.52 12.47 12.10
N VAL A 62 10.22 12.08 12.16
CA VAL A 62 9.34 12.38 13.30
C VAL A 62 8.76 11.16 14.00
N THR A 63 8.87 9.96 13.42
CA THR A 63 8.36 8.73 14.03
C THR A 63 9.25 7.53 13.72
N ASN A 64 9.25 6.54 14.62
CA ASN A 64 9.88 5.23 14.43
C ASN A 64 8.88 4.14 14.03
N LEU A 65 7.63 4.48 13.75
CA LEU A 65 6.63 3.50 13.33
C LEU A 65 6.98 2.92 11.96
N PRO A 66 6.77 1.60 11.75
CA PRO A 66 6.92 1.00 10.43
C PRO A 66 5.92 1.60 9.44
N LEU A 67 6.32 1.67 8.18
CA LEU A 67 5.54 2.32 7.12
C LEU A 67 4.93 1.30 6.16
N SER A 68 3.68 1.57 5.79
CA SER A 68 2.99 0.97 4.64
C SER A 68 3.07 1.94 3.46
N LEU A 69 3.60 1.46 2.34
CA LEU A 69 3.79 2.23 1.11
C LEU A 69 2.63 1.93 0.16
N ASP A 70 1.78 2.92 -0.05
CA ASP A 70 0.55 2.79 -0.85
C ASP A 70 0.67 3.60 -2.15
N SER A 71 0.76 2.91 -3.28
CA SER A 71 0.70 3.50 -4.61
C SER A 71 0.17 2.51 -5.64
N SER A 72 -0.46 3.04 -6.68
CA SER A 72 -0.86 2.28 -7.86
C SER A 72 0.31 2.04 -8.82
N TYR A 73 1.39 2.81 -8.74
CA TYR A 73 2.51 2.78 -9.67
C TYR A 73 3.70 2.00 -9.15
N VAL A 74 4.17 1.04 -9.94
CA VAL A 74 5.31 0.18 -9.60
C VAL A 74 6.60 0.99 -9.39
N GLU A 75 6.85 1.98 -10.25
CA GLU A 75 8.03 2.84 -10.15
C GLU A 75 8.05 3.73 -8.91
N VAL A 76 6.88 4.13 -8.39
CA VAL A 76 6.77 4.87 -7.12
C VAL A 76 7.14 3.96 -5.96
N LEU A 77 6.57 2.75 -5.93
CA LEU A 77 6.85 1.76 -4.88
C LEU A 77 8.30 1.30 -4.91
N GLU A 78 8.89 1.04 -6.08
CA GLU A 78 10.31 0.67 -6.17
C GLU A 78 11.22 1.80 -5.67
N ALA A 79 10.94 3.03 -6.04
CA ALA A 79 11.72 4.18 -5.56
C ALA A 79 11.60 4.35 -4.03
N ALA A 80 10.38 4.18 -3.49
CA ALA A 80 10.13 4.25 -2.05
C ALA A 80 10.85 3.12 -1.31
N LEU A 81 10.75 1.87 -1.78
CA LEU A 81 11.44 0.71 -1.20
C LEU A 81 12.98 0.87 -1.19
N ARG A 82 13.54 1.48 -2.22
CA ARG A 82 14.98 1.75 -2.32
C ARG A 82 15.47 2.75 -1.27
N ASN A 83 14.64 3.70 -0.89
CA ASN A 83 14.99 4.80 0.00
C ASN A 83 14.53 4.59 1.45
N TYR A 84 13.59 3.68 1.70
CA TYR A 84 13.10 3.41 3.05
C TYR A 84 14.09 2.53 3.82
N PRO A 85 14.64 2.98 4.95
CA PRO A 85 15.67 2.24 5.70
C PRO A 85 15.11 1.07 6.52
N GLY A 86 13.78 0.93 6.61
CA GLY A 86 13.09 -0.12 7.36
C GLY A 86 12.55 -1.22 6.46
N ARG A 87 11.89 -2.21 7.09
CA ARG A 87 11.12 -3.23 6.40
C ARG A 87 9.72 -2.72 6.10
N ALA A 88 9.45 -2.36 4.85
CA ALA A 88 8.17 -1.80 4.43
C ALA A 88 7.07 -2.86 4.35
N LEU A 89 5.81 -2.39 4.49
CA LEU A 89 4.61 -3.11 4.05
C LEU A 89 4.15 -2.46 2.73
N VAL A 90 4.14 -3.21 1.64
CA VAL A 90 3.68 -2.69 0.33
C VAL A 90 2.16 -2.84 0.24
N ASN A 91 1.47 -1.76 -0.03
CA ASN A 91 0.02 -1.71 -0.24
C ASN A 91 -0.26 -1.32 -1.71
N SER A 92 -0.56 -2.26 -2.58
CA SER A 92 -0.77 -3.68 -2.41
C SER A 92 -0.28 -4.46 -3.65
N VAL A 93 -0.20 -5.77 -3.54
CA VAL A 93 0.05 -6.68 -4.66
C VAL A 93 -1.24 -7.43 -4.99
N SER A 94 -1.60 -7.45 -6.26
CA SER A 94 -2.77 -8.16 -6.81
C SER A 94 -2.36 -9.08 -7.96
N LEU A 95 -3.29 -9.83 -8.52
CA LEU A 95 -3.08 -10.64 -9.73
C LEU A 95 -3.18 -9.81 -11.03
N GLU A 96 -3.34 -8.49 -10.93
CA GLU A 96 -3.19 -7.61 -12.08
C GLU A 96 -1.78 -7.77 -12.66
N THR A 97 -1.67 -7.91 -13.98
CA THR A 97 -0.43 -8.29 -14.67
C THR A 97 0.78 -7.46 -14.22
N GLU A 98 0.63 -6.15 -14.12
CA GLU A 98 1.75 -5.28 -13.74
C GLU A 98 2.19 -5.48 -12.27
N LYS A 99 1.24 -5.70 -11.37
CA LYS A 99 1.51 -5.96 -9.96
C LYS A 99 2.13 -7.34 -9.74
N PHE A 100 1.58 -8.34 -10.42
CA PHE A 100 2.03 -9.71 -10.29
C PHE A 100 3.41 -9.95 -10.92
N GLU A 101 3.63 -9.46 -12.14
CA GLU A 101 4.85 -9.74 -12.90
C GLU A 101 6.01 -8.79 -12.56
N LYS A 102 5.72 -7.53 -12.23
CA LYS A 102 6.77 -6.53 -11.99
C LYS A 102 6.94 -6.20 -10.51
N LEU A 103 5.84 -5.90 -9.79
CA LEU A 103 5.94 -5.43 -8.40
C LEU A 103 6.32 -6.56 -7.44
N LEU A 104 5.71 -7.73 -7.53
CA LEU A 104 5.98 -8.83 -6.59
C LEU A 104 7.46 -9.24 -6.54
N PRO A 105 8.20 -9.38 -7.67
CA PRO A 105 9.65 -9.59 -7.64
C PRO A 105 10.43 -8.44 -6.97
N ILE A 106 9.97 -7.20 -7.13
CA ILE A 106 10.58 -6.03 -6.48
C ILE A 106 10.38 -6.11 -4.97
N VAL A 107 9.17 -6.44 -4.51
CA VAL A 107 8.86 -6.64 -3.08
C VAL A 107 9.79 -7.69 -2.47
N ALA A 108 9.93 -8.85 -3.14
CA ALA A 108 10.84 -9.91 -2.71
C ALA A 108 12.30 -9.45 -2.68
N LYS A 109 12.76 -8.73 -3.71
CA LYS A 109 14.13 -8.18 -3.81
C LYS A 109 14.50 -7.29 -2.63
N TYR A 110 13.57 -6.45 -2.16
CA TYR A 110 13.81 -5.55 -1.03
C TYR A 110 13.47 -6.15 0.33
N GLY A 111 13.04 -7.42 0.38
CA GLY A 111 12.67 -8.11 1.63
C GLY A 111 11.47 -7.47 2.34
N ALA A 112 10.60 -6.81 1.58
CA ALA A 112 9.42 -6.16 2.11
C ALA A 112 8.30 -7.17 2.39
N MET A 113 7.34 -6.79 3.24
CA MET A 113 6.04 -7.45 3.37
C MET A 113 5.06 -6.83 2.37
N PHE A 114 3.95 -7.51 2.09
CA PHE A 114 2.91 -6.91 1.25
C PHE A 114 1.50 -7.30 1.67
N ILE A 115 0.55 -6.42 1.35
CA ILE A 115 -0.89 -6.72 1.40
C ILE A 115 -1.25 -7.41 0.09
N LEU A 116 -1.73 -8.65 0.19
CA LEU A 116 -2.29 -9.40 -0.93
C LEU A 116 -3.74 -8.98 -1.12
N LEU A 117 -4.03 -8.42 -2.30
CA LEU A 117 -5.36 -8.00 -2.68
C LEU A 117 -5.91 -8.96 -3.75
N PRO A 118 -6.99 -9.72 -3.50
CA PRO A 118 -7.52 -10.70 -4.44
C PRO A 118 -8.29 -10.05 -5.59
N LEU A 119 -7.57 -9.25 -6.38
CA LEU A 119 -8.00 -8.62 -7.62
C LEU A 119 -7.22 -9.18 -8.81
N SER A 120 -7.81 -9.11 -10.00
CA SER A 120 -7.15 -9.44 -11.27
C SER A 120 -7.42 -8.34 -12.31
N ASP A 121 -6.88 -8.49 -13.51
CA ASP A 121 -7.19 -7.59 -14.64
C ASP A 121 -8.70 -7.59 -15.00
N ALA A 122 -9.44 -8.63 -14.60
CA ALA A 122 -10.90 -8.68 -14.73
C ALA A 122 -11.66 -7.93 -13.61
N GLY A 123 -10.94 -7.43 -12.60
CA GLY A 123 -11.49 -6.73 -11.44
C GLY A 123 -11.70 -7.63 -10.23
N LEU A 124 -12.84 -7.45 -9.53
CA LEU A 124 -13.22 -8.23 -8.36
C LEU A 124 -13.52 -9.68 -8.72
N PRO A 125 -13.17 -10.66 -7.86
CA PRO A 125 -13.54 -12.06 -8.04
C PRO A 125 -15.06 -12.21 -8.04
N LYS A 126 -15.57 -13.11 -8.87
CA LYS A 126 -17.02 -13.38 -9.01
C LYS A 126 -17.60 -14.09 -7.80
N ASP A 127 -16.79 -14.96 -7.20
CA ASP A 127 -17.17 -15.80 -6.08
C ASP A 127 -15.97 -16.13 -5.18
N ILE A 128 -16.24 -16.88 -4.12
CA ILE A 128 -15.22 -17.26 -3.14
C ILE A 128 -14.16 -18.21 -3.73
N GLU A 129 -14.52 -19.04 -4.70
CA GLU A 129 -13.57 -19.98 -5.31
C GLU A 129 -12.58 -19.22 -6.20
N GLU A 130 -13.03 -18.27 -7.02
CA GLU A 130 -12.15 -17.41 -7.81
C GLU A 130 -11.26 -16.56 -6.88
N LYS A 131 -11.81 -16.04 -5.76
CA LYS A 131 -11.04 -15.31 -4.73
C LYS A 131 -9.91 -16.18 -4.18
N LYS A 132 -10.18 -17.44 -3.81
CA LYS A 132 -9.16 -18.37 -3.33
C LYS A 132 -8.11 -18.69 -4.38
N GLU A 133 -8.52 -18.90 -5.64
CA GLU A 133 -7.58 -19.15 -6.74
C GLU A 133 -6.60 -17.99 -6.93
N ILE A 134 -7.09 -16.74 -6.90
CA ILE A 134 -6.25 -15.54 -6.99
C ILE A 134 -5.27 -15.49 -5.82
N ILE A 135 -5.75 -15.70 -4.60
CA ILE A 135 -4.90 -15.72 -3.39
C ILE A 135 -3.80 -16.77 -3.52
N HIS A 136 -4.16 -18.01 -3.89
CA HIS A 136 -3.17 -19.10 -4.03
C HIS A 136 -2.14 -18.78 -5.11
N LYS A 137 -2.52 -18.26 -6.27
CA LYS A 137 -1.57 -17.90 -7.33
C LYS A 137 -0.55 -16.86 -6.87
N ILE A 138 -1.00 -15.81 -6.18
CA ILE A 138 -0.08 -14.77 -5.66
C ILE A 138 0.81 -15.37 -4.55
N TYR A 139 0.23 -16.14 -3.64
CA TYR A 139 0.94 -16.81 -2.55
C TYR A 139 2.03 -17.74 -3.07
N ASP A 140 1.71 -18.66 -3.98
CA ASP A 140 2.66 -19.60 -4.54
C ASP A 140 3.80 -18.89 -5.28
N ARG A 141 3.48 -17.82 -6.01
CA ARG A 141 4.48 -16.99 -6.67
C ARG A 141 5.41 -16.31 -5.67
N ALA A 142 4.88 -15.77 -4.58
CA ALA A 142 5.67 -15.15 -3.53
C ALA A 142 6.64 -16.16 -2.89
N LEU A 143 6.15 -17.35 -2.55
CA LEU A 143 7.01 -18.43 -2.03
C LEU A 143 8.10 -18.84 -3.03
N SER A 144 7.78 -18.91 -4.32
CA SER A 144 8.76 -19.22 -5.37
C SER A 144 9.87 -18.17 -5.51
N LEU A 145 9.61 -16.94 -5.07
CA LEU A 145 10.57 -15.83 -5.01
C LEU A 145 11.36 -15.79 -3.68
N GLY A 146 11.17 -16.80 -2.80
CA GLY A 146 11.88 -16.92 -1.52
C GLY A 146 11.24 -16.16 -0.36
N MET A 147 10.02 -15.64 -0.52
CA MET A 147 9.27 -15.02 0.57
C MET A 147 8.67 -16.08 1.51
N CYS A 148 8.36 -15.68 2.74
CA CYS A 148 7.70 -16.53 3.73
C CYS A 148 6.21 -16.16 3.84
N LYS A 149 5.39 -17.05 4.37
CA LYS A 149 3.96 -16.77 4.60
C LYS A 149 3.73 -15.60 5.56
N GLU A 150 4.64 -15.37 6.48
CA GLU A 150 4.64 -14.28 7.44
C GLU A 150 4.86 -12.90 6.80
N ASP A 151 5.31 -12.88 5.54
CA ASP A 151 5.51 -11.65 4.76
C ASP A 151 4.22 -11.16 4.10
N ILE A 152 3.15 -11.95 4.16
CA ILE A 152 1.92 -11.76 3.40
C ILE A 152 0.76 -11.47 4.33
N VAL A 153 0.11 -10.32 4.12
CA VAL A 153 -1.13 -9.92 4.78
C VAL A 153 -2.26 -10.00 3.77
N VAL A 154 -3.22 -10.89 3.98
CA VAL A 154 -4.35 -11.04 3.04
C VAL A 154 -5.47 -10.07 3.41
N ASP A 155 -5.85 -9.20 2.46
CA ASP A 155 -7.08 -8.40 2.53
C ASP A 155 -8.23 -9.17 1.89
N GLY A 156 -9.23 -9.51 2.68
CA GLY A 156 -10.39 -10.29 2.22
C GLY A 156 -11.32 -9.54 1.27
N LEU A 157 -11.08 -8.24 0.99
CA LEU A 157 -11.94 -7.41 0.13
C LEU A 157 -13.42 -7.49 0.52
N VAL A 158 -13.76 -7.00 1.70
CA VAL A 158 -15.14 -6.94 2.14
C VAL A 158 -15.85 -5.75 1.50
N ALA A 159 -16.87 -6.01 0.69
CA ALA A 159 -17.72 -4.96 0.15
C ALA A 159 -18.49 -4.26 1.27
N THR A 160 -18.83 -2.96 1.07
CA THR A 160 -19.64 -2.23 2.04
C THR A 160 -21.02 -2.91 2.17
N VAL A 161 -21.55 -2.98 3.40
CA VAL A 161 -22.84 -3.60 3.71
C VAL A 161 -23.98 -3.04 2.83
N GLY A 162 -23.90 -1.78 2.41
CA GLY A 162 -24.86 -1.16 1.51
C GLY A 162 -24.79 -1.65 0.07
N ALA A 163 -23.64 -2.17 -0.37
CA ALA A 163 -23.45 -2.71 -1.71
C ALA A 163 -23.75 -4.22 -1.77
N ASN A 164 -23.35 -4.97 -0.74
CA ASN A 164 -23.64 -6.41 -0.62
C ASN A 164 -23.74 -6.80 0.86
N PRO A 165 -24.96 -6.96 1.41
CA PRO A 165 -25.16 -7.31 2.83
C PRO A 165 -24.55 -8.66 3.26
N LYS A 166 -24.28 -9.57 2.32
CA LYS A 166 -23.71 -10.90 2.58
C LYS A 166 -22.19 -10.97 2.41
N ALA A 167 -21.57 -9.96 1.81
CA ALA A 167 -20.13 -9.96 1.51
C ALA A 167 -19.21 -10.06 2.74
N ALA A 168 -19.72 -9.78 3.94
CA ALA A 168 -18.97 -9.95 5.18
C ALA A 168 -18.99 -11.40 5.72
N LEU A 169 -19.78 -12.28 5.12
CA LEU A 169 -19.93 -13.69 5.50
C LEU A 169 -19.24 -14.64 4.50
N GLU A 170 -18.81 -14.12 3.37
CA GLU A 170 -18.08 -14.78 2.29
C GLU A 170 -16.59 -14.39 2.33
#